data_f0f2242f9a3143271e6f4e3a6d327daf
#
_entry.id   f0f2242f9a3143271e6f4e3a6d327daf
#
_cell.length_a   1.000
_cell.length_b   1.000
_cell.length_c   1.000
_cell.angle_alpha   90.00
_cell.angle_beta   90.00
_cell.angle_gamma   90.00
#
_symmetry.space_group_name_H-M   'P 1'
#
loop_
_entity.id
_entity.type
_entity.pdbx_description
1 polymer ?
#
loop_
_entity_poly.entity_id
_entity_poly.type
_entity_poly.pdbx_seq_one_letter_code
_entity_poly.pdbx_strand_id
1 'polypeptide(L)'
;GRGFEGVVKRHRFAGGDSTHGAKGWHRRSGAIGQRLFPGTVMRGMKMPGHMGQVTRTTQNLEVIQVREADNLILIKGAIPGSEGDYVVIRESKKRPKGWKAPVATNISKKKADAKAAPAAKK
;
A
#
# COMPACT_ATOMS: atom_id res chain seq x y z
N GLY A 1 9.25 -14.09 5.74
CA GLY A 1 9.89 -13.56 6.96
C GLY A 1 11.15 -12.79 6.65
N ARG A 2 11.45 -11.77 7.46
CA ARG A 2 12.64 -10.92 7.33
C ARG A 2 13.52 -10.96 8.57
N GLY A 3 13.15 -11.74 9.57
CA GLY A 3 13.84 -11.82 10.84
C GLY A 3 13.65 -10.58 11.71
N PHE A 4 14.59 -10.32 12.63
CA PHE A 4 14.58 -9.14 13.49
C PHE A 4 15.13 -7.93 12.74
N GLU A 5 14.33 -6.86 12.62
CA GLU A 5 14.70 -5.66 11.87
C GLU A 5 14.65 -4.39 12.73
N GLY A 6 15.55 -3.45 12.43
CA GLY A 6 15.57 -2.14 13.06
C GLY A 6 14.44 -1.23 12.60
N VAL A 7 14.25 -0.12 13.33
CA VAL A 7 13.15 0.83 13.11
C VAL A 7 13.18 1.51 11.75
N VAL A 8 14.35 1.72 11.17
CA VAL A 8 14.49 2.34 9.84
C VAL A 8 13.86 1.45 8.78
N LYS A 9 14.17 0.15 8.76
CA LYS A 9 13.62 -0.80 7.79
C LYS A 9 12.18 -1.19 8.13
N ARG A 10 11.90 -1.51 9.39
CA ARG A 10 10.60 -1.99 9.84
C ARG A 10 9.50 -0.92 9.77
N HIS A 11 9.81 0.32 10.10
CA HIS A 11 8.84 1.41 10.24
C HIS A 11 9.15 2.64 9.38
N ARG A 12 10.20 2.62 8.58
CA ARG A 12 10.64 3.73 7.71
C ARG A 12 10.97 5.00 8.47
N PHE A 13 11.62 4.87 9.62
CA PHE A 13 12.14 6.03 10.36
C PHE A 13 13.29 6.67 9.57
N ALA A 14 13.38 8.00 9.63
CA ALA A 14 14.44 8.75 8.96
C ALA A 14 15.85 8.42 9.51
N GLY A 15 15.93 8.10 10.80
CA GLY A 15 17.22 7.96 11.50
C GLY A 15 17.81 9.30 11.88
N GLY A 16 19.07 9.30 12.29
CA GLY A 16 19.84 10.51 12.59
C GLY A 16 20.52 11.08 11.35
N ASP A 17 20.87 12.35 11.41
CA ASP A 17 21.52 13.06 10.30
C ASP A 17 22.93 12.52 10.03
N SER A 18 23.32 12.50 8.74
CA SER A 18 24.65 12.11 8.30
C SER A 18 25.61 13.32 8.35
N THR A 19 25.87 13.82 9.56
CA THR A 19 26.74 14.97 9.79
C THR A 19 27.99 14.61 10.59
N HIS A 20 28.97 15.52 10.62
CA HIS A 20 30.13 15.40 11.51
C HIS A 20 29.68 15.34 12.99
N GLY A 21 30.28 14.44 13.76
CA GLY A 21 29.91 14.22 15.17
C GLY A 21 28.74 13.28 15.42
N ALA A 22 28.00 12.87 14.40
CA ALA A 22 26.88 11.93 14.52
C ALA A 22 27.33 10.46 14.65
N LYS A 23 28.26 10.18 15.56
CA LYS A 23 28.82 8.84 15.75
C LYS A 23 27.78 7.84 16.20
N GLY A 24 27.49 6.82 15.36
CA GLY A 24 26.58 5.71 15.69
C GLY A 24 25.09 6.06 15.83
N TRP A 25 24.66 7.25 15.42
CA TRP A 25 23.25 7.69 15.50
C TRP A 25 22.45 7.52 14.21
N HIS A 26 23.09 7.19 13.09
CA HIS A 26 22.47 7.19 11.76
C HIS A 26 21.21 6.34 11.65
N ARG A 27 21.11 5.23 12.37
CA ARG A 27 19.99 4.29 12.27
C ARG A 27 19.23 4.08 13.60
N ARG A 28 19.31 5.03 14.49
CA ARG A 28 18.63 4.97 15.79
C ARG A 28 17.22 5.55 15.74
N SER A 29 16.36 5.07 16.64
CA SER A 29 14.96 5.46 16.73
C SER A 29 14.71 6.82 17.40
N GLY A 30 15.70 7.32 18.17
CA GLY A 30 15.50 8.47 19.04
C GLY A 30 14.83 8.11 20.37
N ALA A 31 14.17 9.08 20.98
CA ALA A 31 13.47 8.90 22.25
C ALA A 31 12.22 8.03 22.11
N ILE A 32 11.90 7.26 23.13
CA ILE A 32 10.73 6.38 23.18
C ILE A 32 9.61 6.90 24.09
N GLY A 33 9.81 8.01 24.76
CA GLY A 33 8.84 8.65 25.66
C GLY A 33 9.39 9.90 26.31
N GLN A 34 8.60 10.43 27.25
CA GLN A 34 8.91 11.59 28.05
C GLN A 34 9.64 11.16 29.32
N ARG A 35 9.70 12.04 30.35
CA ARG A 35 10.42 11.80 31.60
C ARG A 35 9.51 11.19 32.69
N LEU A 36 9.16 11.96 33.70
CA LEU A 36 8.38 11.49 34.87
C LEU A 36 6.91 11.22 34.53
N PHE A 37 6.31 12.08 33.77
CA PHE A 37 4.95 11.93 33.29
C PHE A 37 4.98 11.73 31.76
N PRO A 38 4.34 10.67 31.23
CA PRO A 38 3.48 9.66 31.88
C PRO A 38 4.24 8.51 32.55
N GLY A 39 5.58 8.49 32.58
CA GLY A 39 6.41 7.46 33.23
C GLY A 39 6.42 6.09 32.56
N THR A 40 5.69 5.94 31.45
CA THR A 40 5.56 4.69 30.69
C THR A 40 5.76 4.92 29.21
N VAL A 41 6.18 3.89 28.49
CA VAL A 41 6.18 3.89 27.03
C VAL A 41 4.76 3.58 26.55
N MET A 42 4.24 4.40 25.65
CA MET A 42 2.88 4.25 25.14
C MET A 42 2.70 2.96 24.35
N ARG A 43 1.53 2.32 24.47
CA ARG A 43 1.18 1.13 23.70
C ARG A 43 1.17 1.45 22.21
N GLY A 44 1.71 0.52 21.40
CA GLY A 44 1.80 0.71 19.95
C GLY A 44 3.02 1.54 19.50
N MET A 45 3.92 1.93 20.41
CA MET A 45 5.18 2.57 20.04
C MET A 45 5.96 1.70 19.06
N LYS A 46 6.39 2.31 17.96
CA LYS A 46 7.12 1.63 16.90
C LYS A 46 8.56 1.36 17.34
N MET A 47 8.88 0.09 17.51
CA MET A 47 10.19 -0.40 17.98
C MET A 47 10.76 -1.44 17.01
N PRO A 48 12.08 -1.75 17.10
CA PRO A 48 12.64 -2.88 16.36
C PRO A 48 11.97 -4.18 16.77
N GLY A 49 12.00 -5.17 15.92
CA GLY A 49 11.38 -6.47 16.18
C GLY A 49 11.21 -7.30 14.92
N HIS A 50 10.50 -8.40 15.05
CA HIS A 50 10.23 -9.32 13.95
C HIS A 50 9.50 -8.62 12.80
N MET A 51 9.97 -8.82 11.57
CA MET A 51 9.38 -8.28 10.35
C MET A 51 9.06 -9.41 9.37
N GLY A 52 7.88 -9.32 8.75
CA GLY A 52 7.40 -10.35 7.83
C GLY A 52 6.75 -11.53 8.55
N GLN A 53 6.44 -12.58 7.78
CA GLN A 53 5.74 -13.79 8.23
C GLN A 53 4.44 -13.48 9.02
N VAL A 54 3.70 -12.49 8.53
CA VAL A 54 2.39 -12.10 9.08
C VAL A 54 1.38 -12.04 7.95
N THR A 55 0.18 -12.52 8.19
CA THR A 55 -0.91 -12.44 7.23
C THR A 55 -1.25 -10.98 6.92
N ARG A 56 -1.24 -10.62 5.65
CA ARG A 56 -1.61 -9.30 5.16
C ARG A 56 -2.84 -9.40 4.28
N THR A 57 -3.77 -8.47 4.44
CA THR A 57 -5.01 -8.44 3.68
C THR A 57 -5.11 -7.11 2.93
N THR A 58 -5.30 -7.19 1.63
CA THR A 58 -5.66 -6.04 0.79
C THR A 58 -7.15 -6.14 0.48
N GLN A 59 -7.88 -5.05 0.61
CA GLN A 59 -9.34 -5.03 0.44
C GLN A 59 -9.75 -4.20 -0.77
N ASN A 60 -10.93 -4.52 -1.33
CA ASN A 60 -11.59 -3.76 -2.40
C ASN A 60 -10.77 -3.66 -3.70
N LEU A 61 -10.04 -4.70 -4.05
CA LEU A 61 -9.40 -4.79 -5.35
C LEU A 61 -10.43 -5.14 -6.43
N GLU A 62 -10.21 -4.60 -7.62
CA GLU A 62 -11.06 -4.82 -8.78
C GLU A 62 -10.54 -6.01 -9.60
N VAL A 63 -11.41 -6.98 -9.87
CA VAL A 63 -11.12 -8.07 -10.81
C VAL A 63 -11.40 -7.58 -12.21
N ILE A 64 -10.39 -7.53 -13.08
CA ILE A 64 -10.52 -7.06 -14.46
C ILE A 64 -11.06 -8.18 -15.35
N GLN A 65 -10.50 -9.37 -15.23
CA GLN A 65 -10.81 -10.51 -16.09
C GLN A 65 -10.56 -11.83 -15.38
N VAL A 66 -11.41 -12.80 -15.62
CA VAL A 66 -11.20 -14.20 -15.24
C VAL A 66 -11.01 -15.00 -16.53
N ARG A 67 -9.93 -15.74 -16.65
CA ARG A 67 -9.62 -16.64 -17.76
C ARG A 67 -9.64 -18.08 -17.25
N GLU A 68 -10.74 -18.76 -17.42
CA GLU A 68 -10.93 -20.12 -16.92
C GLU A 68 -10.00 -21.11 -17.64
N ALA A 69 -9.78 -20.93 -18.95
CA ALA A 69 -8.91 -21.81 -19.74
C ALA A 69 -7.45 -21.85 -19.22
N ASP A 70 -6.96 -20.71 -18.73
CA ASP A 70 -5.58 -20.56 -18.26
C ASP A 70 -5.48 -20.64 -16.72
N ASN A 71 -6.60 -20.80 -16.01
CA ASN A 71 -6.69 -20.71 -14.55
C ASN A 71 -6.11 -19.39 -14.00
N LEU A 72 -6.39 -18.28 -14.68
CA LEU A 72 -5.85 -16.96 -14.36
C LEU A 72 -6.96 -15.98 -13.94
N ILE A 73 -6.64 -15.18 -12.91
CA ILE A 73 -7.46 -14.05 -12.47
C ILE A 73 -6.61 -12.79 -12.56
N LEU A 74 -7.05 -11.82 -13.37
CA LEU A 74 -6.41 -10.51 -13.49
C LEU A 74 -7.01 -9.53 -12.50
N ILE A 75 -6.19 -9.02 -11.58
CA ILE A 75 -6.60 -8.12 -10.52
C ILE A 75 -5.86 -6.78 -10.68
N LYS A 76 -6.60 -5.69 -10.58
CA LYS A 76 -6.03 -4.34 -10.62
C LYS A 76 -5.54 -3.92 -9.24
N GLY A 77 -4.23 -3.80 -9.07
CA GLY A 77 -3.61 -3.34 -7.84
C GLY A 77 -2.58 -4.32 -7.28
N ALA A 78 -2.07 -4.01 -6.10
CA ALA A 78 -1.06 -4.82 -5.44
C ALA A 78 -1.69 -5.98 -4.67
N ILE A 79 -1.17 -7.17 -4.88
CA ILE A 79 -1.54 -8.39 -4.16
C ILE A 79 -0.54 -8.56 -3.00
N PRO A 80 -0.97 -8.93 -1.79
CA PRO A 80 -0.06 -9.16 -0.68
C PRO A 80 0.70 -10.47 -0.85
N GLY A 81 1.94 -10.51 -0.40
CA GLY A 81 2.79 -11.70 -0.45
C GLY A 81 3.95 -11.57 -1.42
N SER A 82 4.75 -12.62 -1.47
CA SER A 82 5.84 -12.77 -2.44
C SER A 82 5.31 -13.44 -3.72
N GLU A 83 6.07 -13.37 -4.77
CA GLU A 83 5.81 -14.13 -5.97
C GLU A 83 5.85 -15.64 -5.69
N GLY A 84 4.83 -16.38 -6.11
CA GLY A 84 4.66 -17.81 -5.82
C GLY A 84 3.97 -18.14 -4.48
N ASP A 85 3.57 -17.15 -3.67
CA ASP A 85 2.84 -17.40 -2.43
C ASP A 85 1.36 -17.72 -2.68
N TYR A 86 0.75 -18.45 -1.73
CA TYR A 86 -0.68 -18.73 -1.74
C TYR A 86 -1.49 -17.51 -1.28
N VAL A 87 -2.50 -17.15 -2.06
CA VAL A 87 -3.41 -16.02 -1.78
C VAL A 87 -4.84 -16.52 -1.66
N VAL A 88 -5.52 -16.14 -0.58
CA VAL A 88 -6.95 -16.42 -0.37
C VAL A 88 -7.76 -15.25 -0.89
N ILE A 89 -8.58 -15.49 -1.92
CA ILE A 89 -9.49 -14.49 -2.50
C ILE A 89 -10.88 -14.69 -1.90
N ARG A 90 -11.50 -13.60 -1.45
CA ARG A 90 -12.87 -13.58 -0.90
C ARG A 90 -13.64 -12.39 -1.46
N GLU A 91 -14.95 -12.50 -1.49
CA GLU A 91 -15.82 -11.37 -1.81
C GLU A 91 -15.60 -10.20 -0.84
N SER A 92 -15.68 -8.99 -1.37
CA SER A 92 -15.53 -7.76 -0.58
C SER A 92 -16.67 -7.63 0.44
N LYS A 93 -16.32 -7.50 1.72
CA LYS A 93 -17.30 -7.26 2.80
C LYS A 93 -17.81 -5.82 2.85
N LYS A 94 -17.06 -4.86 2.29
CA LYS A 94 -17.37 -3.43 2.37
C LYS A 94 -18.19 -2.90 1.20
N ARG A 95 -18.36 -3.69 0.15
CA ARG A 95 -19.17 -3.33 -1.01
C ARG A 95 -20.41 -4.20 -1.09
N PRO A 96 -21.56 -3.64 -1.45
CA PRO A 96 -22.77 -4.42 -1.62
C PRO A 96 -22.61 -5.44 -2.75
N LYS A 97 -23.29 -6.58 -2.62
CA LYS A 97 -23.37 -7.58 -3.70
C LYS A 97 -23.91 -6.92 -4.98
N GLY A 98 -23.30 -7.21 -6.11
CA GLY A 98 -23.71 -6.65 -7.40
C GLY A 98 -23.16 -5.23 -7.68
N TRP A 99 -22.31 -4.67 -6.82
CA TRP A 99 -21.62 -3.42 -7.13
C TRP A 99 -20.74 -3.62 -8.37
N LYS A 100 -20.99 -2.80 -9.39
CA LYS A 100 -20.12 -2.73 -10.58
C LYS A 100 -19.28 -1.47 -10.50
N ALA A 101 -17.99 -1.57 -10.83
CA ALA A 101 -17.14 -0.39 -10.95
C ALA A 101 -17.75 0.56 -12.00
N PRO A 102 -17.76 1.87 -11.76
CA PRO A 102 -18.18 2.82 -12.78
C PRO A 102 -17.30 2.59 -14.01
N VAL A 103 -17.93 2.43 -15.16
CA VAL A 103 -17.22 2.30 -16.44
C VAL A 103 -16.35 3.55 -16.59
N ALA A 104 -15.03 3.38 -16.66
CA ALA A 104 -14.13 4.48 -16.92
C ALA A 104 -14.50 5.05 -18.30
N THR A 105 -15.21 6.15 -18.31
CA THR A 105 -15.46 6.93 -19.52
C THR A 105 -14.10 7.39 -20.01
N ASN A 106 -13.67 6.85 -21.14
CA ASN A 106 -12.41 7.24 -21.79
C ASN A 106 -12.44 8.75 -22.06
N ILE A 107 -11.77 9.51 -21.20
CA ILE A 107 -11.64 10.97 -21.32
C ILE A 107 -11.00 11.34 -22.67
N SER A 108 -10.22 10.43 -23.27
CA SER A 108 -9.64 10.58 -24.60
C SER A 108 -10.67 10.63 -25.74
N LYS A 109 -11.81 9.91 -25.66
CA LYS A 109 -12.89 10.00 -26.66
C LYS A 109 -13.60 11.34 -26.62
N LYS A 110 -13.88 11.90 -25.43
CA LYS A 110 -14.51 13.22 -25.31
C LYS A 110 -13.69 14.37 -25.90
N LYS A 111 -12.35 14.26 -25.88
CA LYS A 111 -11.46 15.26 -26.54
C LYS A 111 -11.42 15.11 -28.07
N ALA A 112 -11.60 13.90 -28.59
CA ALA A 112 -11.65 13.67 -30.03
C ALA A 112 -12.95 14.21 -30.65
N ASP A 113 -14.08 13.94 -29.99
CA ASP A 113 -15.39 14.41 -30.45
C ASP A 113 -15.55 15.94 -30.36
N ALA A 114 -14.96 16.56 -29.34
CA ALA A 114 -14.95 18.04 -29.22
C ALA A 114 -14.06 18.73 -30.29
N LYS A 115 -13.08 18.03 -30.86
CA LYS A 115 -12.22 18.55 -31.94
C LYS A 115 -12.81 18.35 -33.35
N ALA A 116 -13.84 17.49 -33.45
CA ALA A 116 -14.52 17.17 -34.71
C ALA A 116 -15.78 18.01 -34.98
N ALA A 117 -16.13 18.97 -34.12
CA ALA A 117 -17.26 19.86 -34.35
C ALA A 117 -16.89 20.83 -35.53
N PRO A 118 -17.66 20.87 -36.62
CA PRO A 118 -17.36 21.73 -37.74
C PRO A 118 -17.53 23.20 -37.35
N ALA A 119 -16.53 24.02 -37.68
CA ALA A 119 -16.61 25.46 -37.53
C ALA A 119 -17.82 26.02 -38.32
N ALA A 120 -18.77 26.62 -37.62
CA ALA A 120 -19.89 27.30 -38.21
C ALA A 120 -19.35 28.42 -39.10
N LYS A 121 -19.58 28.33 -40.41
CA LYS A 121 -19.33 29.41 -41.36
C LYS A 121 -20.29 30.58 -41.05
N LYS A 122 -19.70 31.78 -40.83
CA LYS A 122 -20.41 33.03 -40.93
C LYS A 122 -20.57 33.41 -42.41
#